data_d75b5a6adb64791e93cc86f8db3fbbad
#
_entry.id   d75b5a6adb64791e93cc86f8db3fbbad
#
_cell.length_a   1.000
_cell.length_b   1.000
_cell.length_c   1.000
_cell.angle_alpha   90.00
_cell.angle_beta   90.00
_cell.angle_gamma   90.00
#
_symmetry.space_group_name_H-M   'P 1'
#
loop_
_entity.id
_entity.type
_entity.pdbx_description
1 polymer ?
#
loop_
_entity_poly.entity_id
_entity_poly.type
_entity_poly.pdbx_seq_one_letter_code
_entity_poly.pdbx_strand_id
1 'polypeptide(L)'
;TAPILLTAASANVAMAKAGTATNAALNIYTDATVYSAYLWIGGIGCTLSLVILLLTVAKSKQLKALGAACIVPAVFNINEPCVFGCIAWNPIMMLPMWLQGIILPAITYLFTKVIPFAPLPAMVFNMWYCPFPIATWLTTRSVMGILLMAINFVISGIIWMPFLRVYDKQVCEKEKTEVAET
;
A
#
# COMPACT_ATOMS: atom_id res chain seq x y z
N THR A 1 -9.17 -14.97 -2.98
CA THR A 1 -8.93 -13.73 -3.77
C THR A 1 -7.91 -13.95 -4.88
N ALA A 2 -6.79 -14.67 -4.63
CA ALA A 2 -5.74 -14.87 -5.63
C ALA A 2 -6.22 -15.48 -6.97
N PRO A 3 -7.07 -16.52 -7.02
CA PRO A 3 -7.57 -17.05 -8.29
C PRO A 3 -8.33 -16.01 -9.12
N ILE A 4 -9.14 -15.17 -8.47
CA ILE A 4 -9.93 -14.11 -9.14
C ILE A 4 -9.01 -13.06 -9.76
N LEU A 5 -7.97 -12.63 -9.02
CA LEU A 5 -7.00 -11.66 -9.49
C LEU A 5 -6.20 -12.18 -10.69
N LEU A 6 -5.80 -13.45 -10.66
CA LEU A 6 -5.08 -14.11 -11.76
C LEU A 6 -5.97 -14.31 -12.99
N THR A 7 -7.23 -14.66 -12.81
CA THR A 7 -8.19 -14.76 -13.92
C THR A 7 -8.39 -13.40 -14.59
N ALA A 8 -8.55 -12.34 -13.81
CA ALA A 8 -8.64 -10.98 -14.34
C ALA A 8 -7.37 -10.55 -15.08
N ALA A 9 -6.20 -10.90 -14.56
CA ALA A 9 -4.92 -10.60 -15.20
C ALA A 9 -4.75 -11.37 -16.53
N SER A 10 -5.12 -12.66 -16.58
CA SER A 10 -5.07 -13.45 -17.82
C SER A 10 -6.02 -12.92 -18.88
N ALA A 11 -7.20 -12.42 -18.49
CA ALA A 11 -8.12 -11.75 -19.39
C ALA A 11 -7.51 -10.44 -19.96
N ASN A 12 -6.83 -9.65 -19.13
CA ASN A 12 -6.13 -8.47 -19.59
C ASN A 12 -5.01 -8.79 -20.59
N VAL A 13 -4.24 -9.86 -20.34
CA VAL A 13 -3.21 -10.34 -21.28
C VAL A 13 -3.83 -10.78 -22.63
N ALA A 14 -4.96 -11.46 -22.58
CA ALA A 14 -5.67 -11.86 -23.80
C ALA A 14 -6.12 -10.64 -24.62
N MET A 15 -6.66 -9.61 -23.98
CA MET A 15 -7.04 -8.36 -24.63
C MET A 15 -5.82 -7.61 -25.20
N ALA A 16 -4.69 -7.62 -24.49
CA ALA A 16 -3.44 -7.03 -24.99
C ALA A 16 -2.94 -7.73 -26.25
N LYS A 17 -2.94 -9.07 -26.28
CA LYS A 17 -2.57 -9.86 -27.45
C LYS A 17 -3.50 -9.65 -28.64
N ALA A 18 -4.79 -9.43 -28.38
CA ALA A 18 -5.78 -9.15 -29.40
C ALA A 18 -5.74 -7.70 -29.92
N GLY A 19 -4.89 -6.83 -29.35
CA GLY A 19 -4.82 -5.41 -29.73
C GLY A 19 -5.99 -4.56 -29.24
N THR A 20 -6.83 -5.10 -28.34
CA THR A 20 -8.03 -4.43 -27.80
C THR A 20 -7.84 -3.87 -26.38
N ALA A 21 -6.60 -3.84 -25.89
CA ALA A 21 -6.25 -3.38 -24.55
C ALA A 21 -6.37 -1.86 -24.42
N THR A 22 -7.52 -1.39 -24.00
CA THR A 22 -7.74 0.00 -23.59
C THR A 22 -8.03 0.05 -22.10
N ASN A 23 -7.76 1.18 -21.43
CA ASN A 23 -8.09 1.32 -20.01
C ASN A 23 -9.60 1.07 -19.73
N ALA A 24 -10.46 1.37 -20.67
CA ALA A 24 -11.89 1.10 -20.56
C ALA A 24 -12.21 -0.41 -20.55
N ALA A 25 -11.52 -1.19 -21.39
CA ALA A 25 -11.76 -2.64 -21.53
C ALA A 25 -11.05 -3.48 -20.45
N LEU A 26 -9.84 -3.09 -20.03
CA LEU A 26 -9.04 -3.86 -19.08
C LEU A 26 -9.70 -3.96 -17.70
N ASN A 27 -9.56 -5.12 -17.05
CA ASN A 27 -9.95 -5.29 -15.67
C ASN A 27 -9.02 -4.47 -14.74
N ILE A 28 -9.61 -3.70 -13.84
CA ILE A 28 -8.86 -2.87 -12.91
C ILE A 28 -8.28 -3.68 -11.74
N TYR A 29 -9.06 -4.64 -11.24
CA TYR A 29 -8.67 -5.43 -10.08
C TYR A 29 -7.94 -6.70 -10.51
N THR A 30 -6.63 -6.59 -10.67
CA THR A 30 -5.72 -7.68 -11.04
C THR A 30 -4.60 -7.80 -10.01
N ASP A 31 -3.87 -8.92 -10.02
CA ASP A 31 -2.69 -9.12 -9.20
C ASP A 31 -1.63 -8.03 -9.45
N ALA A 32 -1.38 -7.68 -10.71
CA ALA A 32 -0.43 -6.62 -11.06
C ALA A 32 -0.87 -5.23 -10.55
N THR A 33 -2.17 -4.91 -10.56
CA THR A 33 -2.68 -3.63 -10.04
C THR A 33 -2.56 -3.58 -8.52
N VAL A 34 -2.91 -4.67 -7.84
CA VAL A 34 -2.98 -4.74 -6.38
C VAL A 34 -1.59 -4.83 -5.76
N TYR A 35 -0.78 -5.81 -6.19
CA TYR A 35 0.49 -6.13 -5.54
C TYR A 35 1.68 -5.31 -6.06
N SER A 36 1.63 -4.83 -7.30
CA SER A 36 2.85 -4.35 -7.94
C SER A 36 2.74 -2.98 -8.58
N ALA A 37 1.54 -2.48 -8.88
CA ALA A 37 1.40 -1.19 -9.57
C ALA A 37 0.97 -0.05 -8.65
N TYR A 38 -0.15 -0.18 -7.91
CA TYR A 38 -0.80 1.00 -7.35
C TYR A 38 -1.24 0.91 -5.89
N LEU A 39 -1.57 -0.29 -5.35
CA LEU A 39 -2.36 -0.37 -4.13
C LEU A 39 -1.58 -0.81 -2.89
N TRP A 40 -0.81 -1.88 -2.96
CA TRP A 40 -0.18 -2.47 -1.78
C TRP A 40 1.29 -2.11 -1.64
N ILE A 41 1.57 -0.81 -1.59
CA ILE A 41 2.92 -0.28 -1.42
C ILE A 41 3.41 -0.58 0.01
N GLY A 42 4.33 -1.51 0.13
CA GLY A 42 4.78 -2.03 1.42
C GLY A 42 3.85 -3.09 2.02
N GLY A 43 2.97 -3.70 1.21
CA GLY A 43 2.00 -4.72 1.62
C GLY A 43 0.59 -4.19 1.81
N ILE A 44 -0.31 -5.05 2.31
CA ILE A 44 -1.73 -4.74 2.52
C ILE A 44 -1.89 -3.48 3.38
N GLY A 45 -2.71 -2.53 2.94
CA GLY A 45 -2.94 -1.27 3.64
C GLY A 45 -1.86 -0.22 3.38
N CYS A 46 -1.06 -0.39 2.32
CA CYS A 46 -0.01 0.56 1.92
C CYS A 46 0.92 0.93 3.09
N THR A 47 1.37 -0.10 3.83
CA THR A 47 2.02 0.04 5.13
C THR A 47 3.42 0.66 5.08
N LEU A 48 4.07 0.74 3.92
CA LEU A 48 5.34 1.45 3.80
C LEU A 48 5.20 2.92 4.20
N SER A 49 4.08 3.57 3.88
CA SER A 49 3.82 4.94 4.32
C SER A 49 3.69 5.04 5.85
N LEU A 50 3.03 4.08 6.50
CA LEU A 50 2.97 3.99 7.96
C LEU A 50 4.38 3.80 8.56
N VAL A 51 5.19 2.89 8.02
CA VAL A 51 6.54 2.62 8.53
C VAL A 51 7.41 3.89 8.47
N ILE A 52 7.31 4.66 7.39
CA ILE A 52 8.00 5.96 7.30
C ILE A 52 7.47 6.95 8.34
N LEU A 53 6.17 6.98 8.60
CA LEU A 53 5.59 7.83 9.64
C LEU A 53 6.02 7.39 11.05
N LEU A 54 6.14 6.09 11.32
CA LEU A 54 6.69 5.58 12.59
C LEU A 54 8.12 6.09 12.83
N LEU A 55 8.95 6.14 11.79
CA LEU A 55 10.32 6.62 11.89
C LEU A 55 10.42 8.15 12.04
N THR A 56 9.57 8.90 11.35
CA THR A 56 9.72 10.36 11.20
C THR A 56 8.82 11.17 12.12
N VAL A 57 7.60 10.70 12.39
CA VAL A 57 6.56 11.45 13.10
C VAL A 57 6.31 10.94 14.51
N ALA A 58 6.38 9.64 14.74
CA ALA A 58 6.15 9.06 16.07
C ALA A 58 7.15 9.62 17.10
N LYS A 59 6.69 9.81 18.34
CA LYS A 59 7.48 10.27 19.49
C LYS A 59 7.88 9.13 20.40
N SER A 60 7.07 8.08 20.49
CA SER A 60 7.34 6.86 21.26
C SER A 60 8.63 6.18 20.77
N LYS A 61 9.47 5.79 21.72
CA LYS A 61 10.70 5.03 21.43
C LYS A 61 10.36 3.63 20.90
N GLN A 62 9.33 3.00 21.44
CA GLN A 62 8.85 1.69 21.02
C GLN A 62 8.38 1.72 19.56
N LEU A 63 7.57 2.71 19.16
CA LEU A 63 7.07 2.82 17.78
C LEU A 63 8.18 3.16 16.79
N LYS A 64 9.16 3.97 17.17
CA LYS A 64 10.35 4.22 16.34
C LYS A 64 11.19 2.97 16.15
N ALA A 65 11.41 2.19 17.20
CA ALA A 65 12.13 0.92 17.12
C ALA A 65 11.40 -0.08 16.21
N LEU A 66 10.06 -0.15 16.33
CA LEU A 66 9.24 -0.96 15.43
C LEU A 66 9.40 -0.49 13.97
N GLY A 67 9.33 0.81 13.71
CA GLY A 67 9.55 1.37 12.38
C GLY A 67 10.91 0.99 11.80
N ALA A 68 11.97 1.05 12.63
CA ALA A 68 13.31 0.65 12.23
C ALA A 68 13.42 -0.85 11.90
N ALA A 69 12.72 -1.71 12.63
CA ALA A 69 12.67 -3.14 12.36
C ALA A 69 11.86 -3.46 11.08
N CYS A 70 10.83 -2.64 10.78
CA CYS A 70 9.91 -2.89 9.67
C CYS A 70 10.35 -2.28 8.33
N ILE A 71 11.29 -1.31 8.30
CA ILE A 71 11.56 -0.57 7.04
C ILE A 71 12.09 -1.46 5.93
N VAL A 72 13.02 -2.35 6.22
CA VAL A 72 13.59 -3.25 5.21
C VAL A 72 12.54 -4.23 4.68
N PRO A 73 11.81 -5.00 5.52
CA PRO A 73 10.71 -5.83 5.04
C PRO A 73 9.66 -5.05 4.24
N ALA A 74 9.25 -3.87 4.70
CA ALA A 74 8.22 -3.07 4.04
C ALA A 74 8.62 -2.61 2.63
N VAL A 75 9.91 -2.32 2.38
CA VAL A 75 10.40 -2.02 1.03
C VAL A 75 10.18 -3.20 0.07
N PHE A 76 10.25 -4.43 0.58
CA PHE A 76 9.98 -5.66 -0.18
C PHE A 76 8.51 -6.13 -0.06
N ASN A 77 7.59 -5.26 0.32
CA ASN A 77 6.17 -5.53 0.48
C ASN A 77 5.82 -6.58 1.55
N ILE A 78 6.72 -6.86 2.48
CA ILE A 78 6.53 -7.74 3.62
C ILE A 78 6.12 -6.88 4.80
N ASN A 79 4.85 -6.92 5.20
CA ASN A 79 4.30 -6.03 6.23
C ASN A 79 3.90 -6.74 7.53
N GLU A 80 4.07 -8.04 7.63
CA GLU A 80 3.71 -8.82 8.81
C GLU A 80 4.32 -8.27 10.10
N PRO A 81 5.61 -7.87 10.14
CA PRO A 81 6.18 -7.29 11.36
C PRO A 81 5.47 -6.00 11.80
N CYS A 82 5.08 -5.15 10.84
CA CYS A 82 4.35 -3.93 11.12
C CYS A 82 2.90 -4.22 11.55
N VAL A 83 2.24 -5.15 10.86
CA VAL A 83 0.85 -5.54 11.13
C VAL A 83 0.72 -6.10 12.54
N PHE A 84 1.55 -7.09 12.90
CA PHE A 84 1.51 -7.70 14.24
C PHE A 84 2.13 -6.80 15.30
N GLY A 85 3.01 -5.87 14.93
CA GLY A 85 3.66 -4.95 15.87
C GLY A 85 2.78 -3.81 16.36
N CYS A 86 1.85 -3.29 15.52
CA CYS A 86 1.04 -2.13 15.92
C CYS A 86 -0.37 -2.06 15.33
N ILE A 87 -0.74 -2.90 14.37
CA ILE A 87 -2.07 -2.85 13.73
C ILE A 87 -3.00 -3.92 14.28
N ALA A 88 -2.55 -5.18 14.32
CA ALA A 88 -3.36 -6.30 14.77
C ALA A 88 -3.82 -6.09 16.21
N TRP A 89 -5.11 -6.36 16.45
CA TRP A 89 -5.77 -6.20 17.75
C TRP A 89 -5.82 -4.75 18.27
N ASN A 90 -5.47 -3.77 17.43
CA ASN A 90 -5.57 -2.35 17.76
C ASN A 90 -6.65 -1.69 16.89
N PRO A 91 -7.86 -1.44 17.43
CA PRO A 91 -8.96 -0.87 16.66
C PRO A 91 -8.63 0.49 16.02
N ILE A 92 -7.79 1.30 16.68
CA ILE A 92 -7.37 2.62 16.17
C ILE A 92 -6.54 2.45 14.89
N MET A 93 -5.63 1.47 14.87
CA MET A 93 -4.75 1.23 13.72
C MET A 93 -5.38 0.31 12.67
N MET A 94 -6.36 -0.51 13.03
CA MET A 94 -7.11 -1.33 12.06
C MET A 94 -8.01 -0.49 11.17
N LEU A 95 -8.61 0.57 11.71
CA LEU A 95 -9.54 1.43 10.96
C LEU A 95 -8.89 2.06 9.71
N PRO A 96 -7.73 2.74 9.78
CA PRO A 96 -7.09 3.28 8.58
C PRO A 96 -6.68 2.20 7.57
N MET A 97 -6.32 1.00 8.03
CA MET A 97 -6.03 -0.12 7.13
C MET A 97 -7.24 -0.51 6.28
N TRP A 98 -8.45 -0.53 6.86
CA TRP A 98 -9.70 -0.79 6.14
C TRP A 98 -10.08 0.36 5.22
N LEU A 99 -9.93 1.62 5.68
CA LEU A 99 -10.22 2.79 4.88
C LEU A 99 -9.38 2.83 3.60
N GLN A 100 -8.14 2.41 3.67
CA GLN A 100 -7.27 2.32 2.49
C GLN A 100 -7.75 1.28 1.48
N GLY A 101 -8.34 0.16 1.94
CA GLY A 101 -8.95 -0.84 1.08
C GLY A 101 -10.14 -0.33 0.27
N ILE A 102 -10.71 0.82 0.64
CA ILE A 102 -11.81 1.48 -0.07
C ILE A 102 -11.30 2.69 -0.86
N ILE A 103 -10.53 3.55 -0.22
CA ILE A 103 -10.13 4.85 -0.78
C ILE A 103 -9.11 4.69 -1.92
N LEU A 104 -8.04 3.90 -1.72
CA LEU A 104 -7.00 3.76 -2.74
C LEU A 104 -7.49 3.08 -4.02
N PRO A 105 -8.30 2.00 -3.99
CA PRO A 105 -8.93 1.46 -5.19
C PRO A 105 -9.86 2.46 -5.89
N ALA A 106 -10.62 3.26 -5.15
CA ALA A 106 -11.49 4.28 -5.72
C ALA A 106 -10.70 5.37 -6.47
N ILE A 107 -9.58 5.83 -5.89
CA ILE A 107 -8.66 6.77 -6.52
C ILE A 107 -8.01 6.15 -7.76
N THR A 108 -7.53 4.92 -7.64
CA THR A 108 -6.94 4.20 -8.77
C THR A 108 -7.97 4.03 -9.90
N TYR A 109 -9.23 3.72 -9.57
CA TYR A 109 -10.31 3.65 -10.55
C TYR A 109 -10.53 5.00 -11.24
N LEU A 110 -10.61 6.08 -10.48
CA LEU A 110 -10.82 7.42 -11.01
C LEU A 110 -9.71 7.80 -12.01
N PHE A 111 -8.44 7.59 -11.66
CA PHE A 111 -7.29 7.99 -12.47
C PHE A 111 -6.90 7.01 -13.58
N THR A 112 -7.53 5.84 -13.65
CA THR A 112 -7.27 4.88 -14.73
C THR A 112 -8.47 4.70 -15.65
N LYS A 113 -9.70 4.66 -15.13
CA LYS A 113 -10.93 4.38 -15.87
C LYS A 113 -11.68 5.64 -16.28
N VAL A 114 -11.85 6.58 -15.36
CA VAL A 114 -12.64 7.80 -15.59
C VAL A 114 -11.79 8.89 -16.24
N ILE A 115 -10.64 9.16 -15.62
CA ILE A 115 -9.63 10.08 -16.16
C ILE A 115 -8.48 9.18 -16.61
N PRO A 116 -8.29 8.89 -17.92
CA PRO A 116 -7.26 7.95 -18.38
C PRO A 116 -5.85 8.55 -18.24
N PHE A 117 -5.49 8.88 -16.99
CA PHE A 117 -4.23 9.49 -16.63
C PHE A 117 -3.09 8.46 -16.59
N ALA A 118 -3.34 7.29 -15.99
CA ALA A 118 -2.35 6.22 -15.85
C ALA A 118 -2.85 4.92 -16.49
N PRO A 119 -1.98 4.13 -17.13
CA PRO A 119 -2.37 2.88 -17.75
C PRO A 119 -2.64 1.79 -16.73
N LEU A 120 -3.59 0.91 -17.03
CA LEU A 120 -3.79 -0.34 -16.27
C LEU A 120 -2.79 -1.39 -16.74
N PRO A 121 -2.24 -2.21 -15.82
CA PRO A 121 -1.37 -3.31 -16.19
C PRO A 121 -2.09 -4.34 -17.06
N ALA A 122 -1.52 -4.63 -18.23
CA ALA A 122 -2.01 -5.64 -19.18
C ALA A 122 -1.10 -6.88 -19.16
N MET A 123 -0.65 -7.31 -17.97
CA MET A 123 0.28 -8.41 -17.78
C MET A 123 0.03 -9.16 -16.48
N VAL A 124 0.54 -10.38 -16.39
CA VAL A 124 0.71 -11.12 -15.14
C VAL A 124 2.09 -10.78 -14.58
N PHE A 125 2.15 -10.39 -13.32
CA PHE A 125 3.38 -10.04 -12.63
C PHE A 125 3.46 -10.78 -11.28
N ASN A 126 4.30 -11.81 -11.24
CA ASN A 126 4.37 -12.73 -10.09
C ASN A 126 5.39 -12.31 -9.01
N MET A 127 6.13 -11.21 -9.22
CA MET A 127 7.14 -10.73 -8.26
C MET A 127 6.54 -9.72 -7.29
N TRP A 128 5.58 -10.14 -6.47
CA TRP A 128 4.87 -9.30 -5.49
C TRP A 128 5.82 -8.63 -4.48
N TYR A 129 6.98 -9.21 -4.24
CA TYR A 129 8.03 -8.69 -3.36
C TYR A 129 8.93 -7.64 -4.03
N CYS A 130 8.70 -7.30 -5.29
CA CYS A 130 9.50 -6.30 -5.99
C CYS A 130 9.24 -4.90 -5.42
N PRO A 131 10.29 -4.15 -5.05
CA PRO A 131 10.12 -2.82 -4.46
C PRO A 131 9.40 -1.84 -5.39
N PHE A 132 8.51 -1.02 -4.84
CA PHE A 132 8.02 0.18 -5.51
C PHE A 132 9.12 1.26 -5.54
N PRO A 133 9.29 2.03 -6.59
CA PRO A 133 8.52 2.16 -7.84
C PRO A 133 8.95 1.21 -8.97
N ILE A 134 9.92 0.31 -8.74
CA ILE A 134 10.44 -0.59 -9.78
C ILE A 134 9.32 -1.50 -10.30
N ALA A 135 8.55 -2.10 -9.40
CA ALA A 135 7.42 -2.95 -9.74
C ALA A 135 6.37 -2.18 -10.57
N THR A 136 6.05 -0.94 -10.19
CA THR A 136 5.14 -0.08 -10.94
C THR A 136 5.65 0.19 -12.36
N TRP A 137 6.93 0.51 -12.52
CA TRP A 137 7.52 0.72 -13.83
C TRP A 137 7.49 -0.55 -14.69
N LEU A 138 7.85 -1.69 -14.11
CA LEU A 138 7.86 -2.97 -14.85
C LEU A 138 6.47 -3.37 -15.33
N THR A 139 5.43 -3.09 -14.54
CA THR A 139 4.05 -3.49 -14.86
C THR A 139 3.32 -2.51 -15.78
N THR A 140 3.65 -1.22 -15.71
CA THR A 140 2.92 -0.17 -16.45
C THR A 140 3.70 0.41 -17.62
N ARG A 141 5.03 0.36 -17.58
CA ARG A 141 5.96 1.01 -18.54
C ARG A 141 5.63 2.49 -18.76
N SER A 142 5.14 3.17 -17.71
CA SER A 142 4.65 4.54 -17.81
C SER A 142 5.08 5.38 -16.63
N VAL A 143 5.56 6.59 -16.90
CA VAL A 143 5.84 7.61 -15.88
C VAL A 143 4.54 8.02 -15.15
N MET A 144 3.42 8.08 -15.86
CA MET A 144 2.12 8.40 -15.26
C MET A 144 1.68 7.30 -14.27
N GLY A 145 2.08 6.04 -14.51
CA GLY A 145 1.91 4.97 -13.54
C GLY A 145 2.68 5.24 -12.23
N ILE A 146 3.93 5.66 -12.33
CA ILE A 146 4.73 6.03 -11.15
C ILE A 146 4.11 7.23 -10.41
N LEU A 147 3.60 8.23 -11.14
CA LEU A 147 2.93 9.37 -10.52
C LEU A 147 1.66 8.95 -9.77
N LEU A 148 0.83 8.09 -10.36
CA LEU A 148 -0.36 7.57 -9.67
C LEU A 148 0.01 6.75 -8.44
N MET A 149 1.05 5.93 -8.52
CA MET A 149 1.60 5.21 -7.37
C MET A 149 2.02 6.18 -6.26
N ALA A 150 2.75 7.25 -6.61
CA ALA A 150 3.18 8.27 -5.65
C ALA A 150 2.00 9.02 -5.02
N ILE A 151 0.95 9.32 -5.79
CA ILE A 151 -0.29 9.91 -5.29
C ILE A 151 -0.94 8.98 -4.25
N ASN A 152 -1.11 7.70 -4.57
CA ASN A 152 -1.66 6.71 -3.63
C ASN A 152 -0.80 6.59 -2.36
N PHE A 153 0.52 6.62 -2.49
CA PHE A 153 1.43 6.58 -1.36
C PHE A 153 1.27 7.79 -0.42
N VAL A 154 1.18 9.00 -0.97
CA VAL A 154 0.97 10.23 -0.19
C VAL A 154 -0.40 10.22 0.49
N ILE A 155 -1.45 9.83 -0.23
CA ILE A 155 -2.81 9.74 0.32
C ILE A 155 -2.86 8.70 1.45
N SER A 156 -2.18 7.56 1.26
CA SER A 156 -2.02 6.57 2.32
C SER A 156 -1.40 7.17 3.58
N GLY A 157 -0.32 7.93 3.44
CA GLY A 157 0.31 8.64 4.55
C GLY A 157 -0.63 9.61 5.26
N ILE A 158 -1.44 10.35 4.49
CA ILE A 158 -2.45 11.26 5.04
C ILE A 158 -3.52 10.49 5.83
N ILE A 159 -3.95 9.33 5.34
CA ILE A 159 -4.93 8.48 6.04
C ILE A 159 -4.33 7.92 7.33
N TRP A 160 -3.10 7.43 7.33
CA TRP A 160 -2.43 6.90 8.51
C TRP A 160 -2.16 7.94 9.61
N MET A 161 -1.84 9.17 9.21
CA MET A 161 -1.34 10.23 10.10
C MET A 161 -2.20 10.50 11.35
N PRO A 162 -3.52 10.74 11.25
CA PRO A 162 -4.34 11.06 12.42
C PRO A 162 -4.42 9.89 13.41
N PHE A 163 -4.55 8.68 12.91
CA PHE A 163 -4.64 7.48 13.74
C PHE A 163 -3.32 7.16 14.43
N LEU A 164 -2.20 7.31 13.71
CA LEU A 164 -0.88 7.17 14.30
C LEU A 164 -0.65 8.18 15.43
N ARG A 165 -1.04 9.44 15.25
CA ARG A 165 -0.88 10.45 16.31
C ARG A 165 -1.64 10.12 17.59
N VAL A 166 -2.85 9.57 17.46
CA VAL A 166 -3.64 9.13 18.61
C VAL A 166 -2.98 7.94 19.29
N TYR A 167 -2.57 6.95 18.52
CA TYR A 167 -1.91 5.77 19.05
C TYR A 167 -0.55 6.07 19.68
N ASP A 168 0.28 6.88 19.03
CA ASP A 168 1.59 7.32 19.53
C ASP A 168 1.47 8.02 20.88
N LYS A 169 0.45 8.85 21.07
CA LYS A 169 0.19 9.48 22.37
C LYS A 169 -0.09 8.45 23.47
N GLN A 170 -0.92 7.45 23.18
CA GLN A 170 -1.23 6.38 24.14
C GLN A 170 0.02 5.56 24.52
N VAL A 171 0.87 5.25 23.53
CA VAL A 171 2.11 4.51 23.77
C VAL A 171 3.10 5.35 24.58
N CYS A 172 3.24 6.65 24.25
CA CYS A 172 4.08 7.55 25.04
C CYS A 172 3.64 7.70 26.51
N GLU A 173 2.33 7.69 26.77
CA GLU A 173 1.80 7.73 28.14
C GLU A 173 2.14 6.44 28.90
N LYS A 174 2.02 5.29 28.28
CA LYS A 174 2.44 3.98 28.85
C LYS A 174 3.94 3.94 29.14
N GLU A 175 4.78 4.35 28.18
CA GLU A 175 6.24 4.41 28.38
C GLU A 175 6.63 5.26 29.60
N LYS A 176 5.93 6.38 29.85
CA LYS A 176 6.19 7.23 31.03
C LYS A 176 5.80 6.56 32.35
N THR A 177 4.68 5.83 32.36
CA THR A 177 4.23 5.11 33.56
C THR A 177 5.20 3.99 33.92
N GLU A 178 5.64 3.22 32.93
CA GLU A 178 6.61 2.14 33.13
C GLU A 178 7.96 2.64 33.67
N VAL A 179 8.42 3.81 33.21
CA VAL A 179 9.67 4.44 33.70
C VAL A 179 9.50 5.00 35.14
N ALA A 180 8.29 5.38 35.54
CA ALA A 180 8.03 5.90 36.87
C ALA A 180 7.90 4.78 37.95
N GLU A 181 7.65 3.54 37.51
CA GLU A 181 7.53 2.36 38.40
C GLU A 181 8.85 1.59 38.59
N THR A 182 9.90 1.94 37.82
CA THR A 182 11.25 1.35 37.92
C THR A 182 12.22 2.27 38.62
#